data_ab2b24e64f03b5f800282369addd1d30
#
_entry.id   ab2b24e64f03b5f800282369addd1d30
#
_cell.length_a   1.000
_cell.length_b   1.000
_cell.length_c   1.000
_cell.angle_alpha   90.00
_cell.angle_beta   90.00
_cell.angle_gamma   90.00
#
_symmetry.space_group_name_H-M   'P 1'
#
loop_
_entity.id
_entity.type
_entity.pdbx_description
1 polymer ?
#
loop_
_entity_poly.entity_id
_entity_poly.type
_entity_poly.pdbx_seq_one_letter_code
_entity_poly.pdbx_strand_id
1 'polypeptide(L)'
;MNVIETFKNKKVLVLGLAKSGESAARLLDRLGAIVTVNDGKAFEENPAAQSLLEEGIKVVTGGHPLELLDEDFAVMVKNPGIPYTNPMVERALEKGIPVLTEVELAYLISEAPIIGITGSNGKTTTTTMIGEVLTAAGQNGLLSGNIGFPASQVAQTATAKDTLVMELSSFQLMGIEAFHPEIAVITNLMPTHLDYHGSFEGYVAAKWTIQKNMTAKDFVVLNFNQDLAKDLAQQTEATVVPFSTQEKVDGAYLEDGVLYFRGEAVMRADQIGVPGSHNVENALATIAVAKLRGVDNQTIQETLSAFGGVKHRLQYVAEIEGVKFYNDSKSTNVLATQKALSGFDNAHVILIAGGLDRGNEFDELVPDITGLKKMVILGESAERVKRAADQAGVAYLDAADVADATRKAFEIAEPGDIVLLSPANASWDMYANFEVRGDEFLKTVEELKN
;
A
#
# COMPACT_ATOMS: atom_id res chain seq x y z
N MET A 1 -19.35 5.53 13.88
CA MET A 1 -18.54 4.55 14.62
C MET A 1 -19.44 3.80 15.60
N ASN A 2 -19.41 2.47 15.57
CA ASN A 2 -20.11 1.64 16.55
C ASN A 2 -19.56 1.89 17.96
N VAL A 3 -20.43 2.01 18.94
CA VAL A 3 -20.03 2.08 20.35
C VAL A 3 -19.83 0.65 20.86
N ILE A 4 -18.57 0.32 21.17
CA ILE A 4 -18.20 -1.00 21.69
C ILE A 4 -17.71 -0.85 23.14
N GLU A 5 -18.11 -1.78 24.01
CA GLU A 5 -17.69 -1.80 25.42
C GLU A 5 -16.55 -2.83 25.68
N THR A 6 -16.09 -3.48 24.63
CA THR A 6 -15.09 -4.56 24.67
C THR A 6 -13.83 -4.16 25.42
N PHE A 7 -13.38 -2.92 25.30
CA PHE A 7 -12.13 -2.43 25.90
C PHE A 7 -12.32 -1.54 27.12
N LYS A 8 -13.56 -1.17 27.46
CA LYS A 8 -13.87 -0.25 28.55
C LYS A 8 -13.35 -0.77 29.90
N ASN A 9 -12.56 0.05 30.58
CA ASN A 9 -11.88 -0.25 31.86
C ASN A 9 -10.90 -1.44 31.81
N LYS A 10 -10.53 -1.91 30.61
CA LYS A 10 -9.52 -2.96 30.45
C LYS A 10 -8.15 -2.35 30.22
N LYS A 11 -7.10 -2.94 30.79
CA LYS A 11 -5.73 -2.59 30.47
C LYS A 11 -5.38 -3.13 29.10
N VAL A 12 -4.86 -2.27 28.22
CA VAL A 12 -4.45 -2.60 26.87
C VAL A 12 -3.02 -2.14 26.65
N LEU A 13 -2.18 -3.03 26.12
CA LEU A 13 -0.81 -2.70 25.72
C LEU A 13 -0.78 -2.42 24.21
N VAL A 14 -0.28 -1.25 23.81
CA VAL A 14 0.04 -0.94 22.42
C VAL A 14 1.56 -1.05 22.23
N LEU A 15 2.00 -1.95 21.35
CA LEU A 15 3.41 -2.22 21.10
C LEU A 15 3.84 -1.62 19.76
N GLY A 16 4.70 -0.59 19.82
CA GLY A 16 5.24 0.17 18.69
C GLY A 16 4.39 1.38 18.29
N LEU A 17 5.03 2.53 18.10
CA LEU A 17 4.44 3.84 17.82
C LEU A 17 4.69 4.33 16.37
N ALA A 18 4.56 3.46 15.37
CA ALA A 18 4.32 3.95 14.03
C ALA A 18 2.86 4.43 13.89
N LYS A 19 2.49 4.98 12.72
CA LYS A 19 1.16 5.58 12.46
C LYS A 19 -0.02 4.73 12.96
N SER A 20 0.02 3.40 12.77
CA SER A 20 -1.03 2.47 13.21
C SER A 20 -1.09 2.31 14.73
N GLY A 21 0.06 2.28 15.41
CA GLY A 21 0.12 2.18 16.86
C GLY A 21 -0.39 3.44 17.55
N GLU A 22 -0.02 4.62 17.05
CA GLU A 22 -0.52 5.90 17.53
C GLU A 22 -2.04 6.02 17.35
N SER A 23 -2.56 5.63 16.18
CA SER A 23 -4.00 5.62 15.91
C SER A 23 -4.74 4.65 16.83
N ALA A 24 -4.19 3.44 17.04
CA ALA A 24 -4.76 2.45 17.95
C ALA A 24 -4.79 2.94 19.40
N ALA A 25 -3.71 3.56 19.88
CA ALA A 25 -3.64 4.08 21.24
C ALA A 25 -4.74 5.13 21.53
N ARG A 26 -4.87 6.12 20.64
CA ARG A 26 -5.92 7.15 20.78
C ARG A 26 -7.33 6.59 20.66
N LEU A 27 -7.56 5.62 19.75
CA LEU A 27 -8.85 4.98 19.64
C LEU A 27 -9.21 4.22 20.92
N LEU A 28 -8.29 3.41 21.43
CA LEU A 28 -8.51 2.62 22.65
C LEU A 28 -8.79 3.49 23.86
N ASP A 29 -8.07 4.61 24.01
CA ASP A 29 -8.34 5.59 25.06
C ASP A 29 -9.75 6.16 24.97
N ARG A 30 -10.19 6.57 23.76
CA ARG A 30 -11.56 7.03 23.51
C ARG A 30 -12.61 5.96 23.80
N LEU A 31 -12.29 4.68 23.63
CA LEU A 31 -13.16 3.55 23.97
C LEU A 31 -13.13 3.21 25.49
N GLY A 32 -12.43 4.03 26.29
CA GLY A 32 -12.34 3.91 27.75
C GLY A 32 -11.42 2.79 28.24
N ALA A 33 -10.46 2.37 27.41
CA ALA A 33 -9.41 1.46 27.84
C ALA A 33 -8.37 2.18 28.71
N ILE A 34 -7.68 1.43 29.59
CA ILE A 34 -6.51 1.89 30.32
C ILE A 34 -5.29 1.55 29.45
N VAL A 35 -4.88 2.50 28.62
CA VAL A 35 -3.85 2.27 27.59
C VAL A 35 -2.46 2.47 28.18
N THR A 36 -1.58 1.51 27.92
CA THR A 36 -0.13 1.63 28.07
C THR A 36 0.51 1.44 26.71
N VAL A 37 1.39 2.34 26.32
CA VAL A 37 2.13 2.24 25.06
C VAL A 37 3.57 1.88 25.36
N ASN A 38 4.17 0.96 24.57
CA ASN A 38 5.60 0.66 24.62
C ASN A 38 6.24 0.82 23.23
N ASP A 39 7.35 1.53 23.18
CA ASP A 39 8.16 1.72 21.97
C ASP A 39 9.66 1.69 22.27
N GLY A 40 10.45 1.09 21.35
CA GLY A 40 11.90 0.93 21.54
C GLY A 40 12.69 2.23 21.39
N LYS A 41 12.16 3.27 20.71
CA LYS A 41 12.84 4.56 20.56
C LYS A 41 12.89 5.31 21.89
N ALA A 42 13.94 6.11 22.08
CA ALA A 42 14.02 7.02 23.21
C ALA A 42 12.87 8.04 23.18
N PHE A 43 12.45 8.51 24.35
CA PHE A 43 11.32 9.43 24.48
C PHE A 43 11.55 10.75 23.73
N GLU A 44 12.77 11.28 23.80
CA GLU A 44 13.18 12.54 23.17
C GLU A 44 13.16 12.46 21.63
N GLU A 45 13.30 11.26 21.09
CA GLU A 45 13.30 10.99 19.63
C GLU A 45 11.95 10.52 19.10
N ASN A 46 10.91 10.50 19.96
CA ASN A 46 9.60 9.95 19.63
C ASN A 46 8.47 10.97 19.85
N PRO A 47 8.20 11.86 18.86
CA PRO A 47 7.13 12.86 18.98
C PRO A 47 5.74 12.27 19.26
N ALA A 48 5.44 11.07 18.74
CA ALA A 48 4.18 10.38 19.02
C ALA A 48 4.07 10.00 20.51
N ALA A 49 5.16 9.53 21.13
CA ALA A 49 5.21 9.23 22.54
C ALA A 49 4.97 10.47 23.40
N GLN A 50 5.58 11.61 23.02
CA GLN A 50 5.41 12.89 23.71
C GLN A 50 3.95 13.36 23.65
N SER A 51 3.35 13.35 22.45
CA SER A 51 1.96 13.75 22.25
C SER A 51 0.98 12.86 23.05
N LEU A 52 1.16 11.54 23.04
CA LEU A 52 0.31 10.62 23.79
C LEU A 52 0.43 10.80 25.30
N LEU A 53 1.64 11.10 25.81
CA LEU A 53 1.83 11.41 27.22
C LEU A 53 1.12 12.71 27.63
N GLU A 54 1.16 13.75 26.81
CA GLU A 54 0.42 15.01 27.01
C GLU A 54 -1.10 14.78 27.02
N GLU A 55 -1.58 13.80 26.27
CA GLU A 55 -2.98 13.36 26.25
C GLU A 55 -3.36 12.50 27.47
N GLY A 56 -2.39 12.17 28.36
CA GLY A 56 -2.62 11.39 29.58
C GLY A 56 -2.45 9.87 29.43
N ILE A 57 -1.99 9.40 28.28
CA ILE A 57 -1.73 7.98 28.02
C ILE A 57 -0.37 7.59 28.61
N LYS A 58 -0.32 6.47 29.34
CA LYS A 58 0.94 5.94 29.89
C LYS A 58 1.87 5.48 28.77
N VAL A 59 3.11 5.99 28.76
CA VAL A 59 4.11 5.68 27.74
C VAL A 59 5.37 5.12 28.37
N VAL A 60 5.91 4.03 27.83
CA VAL A 60 7.16 3.36 28.21
C VAL A 60 8.05 3.27 26.97
N THR A 61 9.16 3.99 26.95
CA THR A 61 10.05 4.14 25.78
C THR A 61 11.49 3.81 26.10
N GLY A 62 12.35 3.70 25.07
CA GLY A 62 13.78 3.43 25.22
C GLY A 62 14.11 1.97 25.46
N GLY A 63 13.16 1.07 25.18
CA GLY A 63 13.35 -0.38 25.33
C GLY A 63 12.04 -1.14 25.48
N HIS A 64 12.15 -2.45 25.63
CA HIS A 64 11.02 -3.36 25.75
C HIS A 64 11.14 -4.19 27.04
N PRO A 65 10.82 -3.60 28.24
CA PRO A 65 10.92 -4.31 29.49
C PRO A 65 9.85 -5.41 29.59
N LEU A 66 10.27 -6.67 29.70
CA LEU A 66 9.36 -7.82 29.78
C LEU A 66 8.49 -7.79 31.04
N GLU A 67 8.96 -7.16 32.09
CA GLU A 67 8.25 -6.97 33.36
C GLU A 67 6.97 -6.15 33.19
N LEU A 68 6.87 -5.36 32.11
CA LEU A 68 5.65 -4.64 31.75
C LEU A 68 4.47 -5.59 31.60
N LEU A 69 4.73 -6.80 31.06
CA LEU A 69 3.71 -7.84 30.88
C LEU A 69 3.33 -8.57 32.19
N ASP A 70 3.90 -8.19 33.36
CA ASP A 70 3.42 -8.67 34.64
C ASP A 70 2.15 -7.93 35.08
N GLU A 71 1.79 -6.85 34.40
CA GLU A 71 0.46 -6.26 34.51
C GLU A 71 -0.58 -7.13 33.78
N ASP A 72 -1.83 -7.14 34.28
CA ASP A 72 -2.95 -7.91 33.71
C ASP A 72 -3.52 -7.22 32.47
N PHE A 73 -2.81 -7.27 31.36
CA PHE A 73 -3.33 -6.79 30.09
C PHE A 73 -4.36 -7.76 29.49
N ALA A 74 -5.51 -7.21 29.10
CA ALA A 74 -6.57 -7.96 28.43
C ALA A 74 -6.24 -8.28 26.97
N VAL A 75 -5.44 -7.42 26.33
CA VAL A 75 -5.03 -7.55 24.93
C VAL A 75 -3.76 -6.74 24.67
N MET A 76 -2.95 -7.20 23.72
CA MET A 76 -1.86 -6.45 23.12
C MET A 76 -2.26 -6.06 21.70
N VAL A 77 -2.12 -4.78 21.33
CA VAL A 77 -2.23 -4.31 19.94
C VAL A 77 -0.83 -3.98 19.45
N LYS A 78 -0.29 -4.78 18.53
CA LYS A 78 1.06 -4.59 18.02
C LYS A 78 1.11 -3.86 16.70
N ASN A 79 2.16 -3.08 16.47
CA ASN A 79 2.48 -2.58 15.14
C ASN A 79 2.74 -3.78 14.20
N PRO A 80 2.15 -3.82 12.99
CA PRO A 80 2.29 -4.95 12.07
C PRO A 80 3.74 -5.33 11.75
N GLY A 81 4.65 -4.35 11.67
CA GLY A 81 6.08 -4.59 11.38
C GLY A 81 6.86 -5.27 12.51
N ILE A 82 6.33 -5.34 13.72
CA ILE A 82 6.97 -6.07 14.83
C ILE A 82 6.71 -7.57 14.61
N PRO A 83 7.77 -8.41 14.51
CA PRO A 83 7.59 -9.83 14.27
C PRO A 83 7.02 -10.57 15.50
N TYR A 84 6.40 -11.71 15.27
CA TYR A 84 5.89 -12.58 16.33
C TYR A 84 7.01 -13.21 17.17
N THR A 85 8.25 -13.23 16.66
CA THR A 85 9.46 -13.61 17.40
C THR A 85 10.03 -12.50 18.29
N ASN A 86 9.37 -11.34 18.35
CA ASN A 86 9.74 -10.30 19.31
C ASN A 86 9.47 -10.78 20.74
N PRO A 87 10.43 -10.67 21.70
CA PRO A 87 10.27 -11.19 23.05
C PRO A 87 9.01 -10.70 23.80
N MET A 88 8.57 -9.46 23.53
CA MET A 88 7.32 -8.93 24.12
C MET A 88 6.10 -9.68 23.57
N VAL A 89 6.09 -9.98 22.28
CA VAL A 89 4.98 -10.71 21.63
C VAL A 89 4.96 -12.16 22.07
N GLU A 90 6.12 -12.84 22.08
CA GLU A 90 6.23 -14.21 22.58
C GLU A 90 5.75 -14.31 24.03
N ARG A 91 6.20 -13.41 24.89
CA ARG A 91 5.80 -13.39 26.31
C ARG A 91 4.29 -13.12 26.49
N ALA A 92 3.70 -12.26 25.66
CA ALA A 92 2.25 -12.02 25.68
C ALA A 92 1.48 -13.29 25.33
N LEU A 93 1.89 -13.99 24.26
CA LEU A 93 1.28 -15.25 23.83
C LEU A 93 1.43 -16.36 24.88
N GLU A 94 2.61 -16.50 25.52
CA GLU A 94 2.83 -17.44 26.63
C GLU A 94 1.88 -17.19 27.81
N LYS A 95 1.57 -15.92 28.08
CA LYS A 95 0.61 -15.52 29.11
C LYS A 95 -0.86 -15.64 28.67
N GLY A 96 -1.12 -16.05 27.44
CA GLY A 96 -2.48 -16.13 26.88
C GLY A 96 -3.11 -14.77 26.60
N ILE A 97 -2.30 -13.70 26.48
CA ILE A 97 -2.78 -12.36 26.09
C ILE A 97 -3.00 -12.36 24.58
N PRO A 98 -4.21 -12.09 24.08
CA PRO A 98 -4.46 -11.96 22.65
C PRO A 98 -3.61 -10.86 22.03
N VAL A 99 -3.06 -11.11 20.82
CA VAL A 99 -2.23 -10.17 20.09
C VAL A 99 -2.93 -9.76 18.79
N LEU A 100 -3.39 -8.52 18.75
CA LEU A 100 -4.15 -7.97 17.62
C LEU A 100 -3.31 -6.96 16.83
N THR A 101 -3.79 -6.62 15.65
CA THR A 101 -3.34 -5.48 14.86
C THR A 101 -4.45 -4.43 14.75
N GLU A 102 -4.08 -3.22 14.38
CA GLU A 102 -4.97 -2.05 14.33
C GLU A 102 -6.19 -2.25 13.41
N VAL A 103 -6.07 -3.09 12.37
CA VAL A 103 -7.17 -3.39 11.45
C VAL A 103 -8.32 -4.15 12.11
N GLU A 104 -8.05 -4.94 13.14
CA GLU A 104 -9.09 -5.56 13.98
C GLU A 104 -9.92 -4.50 14.69
N LEU A 105 -9.26 -3.49 15.27
CA LEU A 105 -9.95 -2.37 15.92
C LEU A 105 -10.83 -1.61 14.94
N ALA A 106 -10.32 -1.37 13.72
CA ALA A 106 -11.07 -0.71 12.66
C ALA A 106 -12.37 -1.47 12.32
N TYR A 107 -12.29 -2.80 12.20
CA TYR A 107 -13.46 -3.64 11.97
C TYR A 107 -14.48 -3.53 13.09
N LEU A 108 -14.05 -3.66 14.34
CA LEU A 108 -14.93 -3.66 15.49
C LEU A 108 -15.77 -2.37 15.64
N ILE A 109 -15.20 -1.22 15.23
CA ILE A 109 -15.87 0.08 15.34
C ILE A 109 -16.56 0.55 14.07
N SER A 110 -16.31 -0.09 12.90
CA SER A 110 -16.84 0.36 11.62
C SER A 110 -18.35 0.18 11.54
N GLU A 111 -19.05 1.21 11.07
CA GLU A 111 -20.43 1.11 10.59
C GLU A 111 -20.49 0.83 9.09
N ALA A 112 -19.42 1.14 8.39
CA ALA A 112 -19.32 0.94 6.94
C ALA A 112 -18.96 -0.52 6.62
N PRO A 113 -19.51 -1.09 5.53
CA PRO A 113 -19.06 -2.35 4.98
C PRO A 113 -17.59 -2.27 4.57
N ILE A 114 -16.90 -3.41 4.65
CA ILE A 114 -15.48 -3.50 4.38
C ILE A 114 -15.22 -4.35 3.14
N ILE A 115 -14.38 -3.81 2.25
CA ILE A 115 -13.75 -4.54 1.16
C ILE A 115 -12.26 -4.64 1.51
N GLY A 116 -11.77 -5.87 1.76
CA GLY A 116 -10.38 -6.11 2.10
C GLY A 116 -9.57 -6.56 0.89
N ILE A 117 -8.45 -5.91 0.60
CA ILE A 117 -7.58 -6.24 -0.54
C ILE A 117 -6.21 -6.66 -0.04
N THR A 118 -5.79 -7.88 -0.38
CA THR A 118 -4.44 -8.37 -0.11
C THR A 118 -3.82 -9.01 -1.36
N GLY A 119 -2.59 -9.49 -1.23
CA GLY A 119 -1.83 -10.11 -2.30
C GLY A 119 -0.35 -9.74 -2.24
N SER A 120 0.46 -10.28 -3.12
CA SER A 120 1.88 -9.92 -3.21
C SER A 120 2.06 -8.60 -3.95
N ASN A 121 1.55 -8.49 -5.16
CA ASN A 121 1.63 -7.33 -6.04
C ASN A 121 0.23 -6.81 -6.41
N GLY A 122 0.15 -5.56 -6.88
CA GLY A 122 -1.12 -4.98 -7.38
C GLY A 122 -2.08 -4.48 -6.31
N LYS A 123 -1.88 -4.76 -5.03
CA LYS A 123 -2.76 -4.32 -3.93
C LYS A 123 -3.15 -2.86 -4.00
N THR A 124 -2.16 -1.98 -4.01
CA THR A 124 -2.39 -0.52 -3.98
C THR A 124 -3.16 -0.05 -5.20
N THR A 125 -2.80 -0.54 -6.40
CA THR A 125 -3.50 -0.20 -7.63
C THR A 125 -4.95 -0.68 -7.61
N THR A 126 -5.18 -1.93 -7.24
CA THR A 126 -6.53 -2.50 -7.13
C THR A 126 -7.36 -1.78 -6.08
N THR A 127 -6.79 -1.50 -4.89
CA THR A 127 -7.48 -0.75 -3.83
C THR A 127 -7.88 0.64 -4.30
N THR A 128 -6.99 1.34 -5.00
CA THR A 128 -7.27 2.68 -5.52
C THR A 128 -8.34 2.65 -6.62
N MET A 129 -8.21 1.73 -7.60
CA MET A 129 -9.22 1.55 -8.64
C MET A 129 -10.61 1.25 -8.07
N ILE A 130 -10.70 0.34 -7.09
CA ILE A 130 -11.97 0.02 -6.42
C ILE A 130 -12.54 1.26 -5.72
N GLY A 131 -11.71 1.99 -4.96
CA GLY A 131 -12.14 3.19 -4.27
C GLY A 131 -12.67 4.27 -5.20
N GLU A 132 -11.98 4.51 -6.33
CA GLU A 132 -12.41 5.49 -7.35
C GLU A 132 -13.72 5.06 -8.03
N VAL A 133 -13.85 3.80 -8.43
CA VAL A 133 -15.08 3.28 -9.06
C VAL A 133 -16.27 3.37 -8.10
N LEU A 134 -16.11 2.99 -6.83
CA LEU A 134 -17.18 3.09 -5.84
C LEU A 134 -17.55 4.53 -5.55
N THR A 135 -16.58 5.43 -5.50
CA THR A 135 -16.82 6.86 -5.31
C THR A 135 -17.56 7.46 -6.49
N ALA A 136 -17.17 7.13 -7.73
CA ALA A 136 -17.88 7.54 -8.94
C ALA A 136 -19.33 7.00 -8.98
N ALA A 137 -19.58 5.82 -8.41
CA ALA A 137 -20.90 5.23 -8.26
C ALA A 137 -21.70 5.79 -7.06
N GLY A 138 -21.21 6.78 -6.33
CA GLY A 138 -21.88 7.38 -5.17
C GLY A 138 -21.83 6.53 -3.90
N GLN A 139 -20.98 5.50 -3.84
CA GLN A 139 -20.82 4.62 -2.67
C GLN A 139 -19.67 5.03 -1.73
N ASN A 140 -19.02 6.17 -2.01
CA ASN A 140 -17.96 6.78 -1.20
C ASN A 140 -16.89 5.77 -0.72
N GLY A 141 -16.03 5.31 -1.63
CA GLY A 141 -14.96 4.36 -1.35
C GLY A 141 -13.81 4.99 -0.56
N LEU A 142 -13.76 4.77 0.75
CA LEU A 142 -12.74 5.32 1.65
C LEU A 142 -11.51 4.41 1.72
N LEU A 143 -10.39 4.89 1.16
CA LEU A 143 -9.13 4.15 1.17
C LEU A 143 -8.49 4.17 2.56
N SER A 144 -8.01 3.02 3.03
CA SER A 144 -7.39 2.89 4.35
C SER A 144 -6.47 1.66 4.48
N GLY A 145 -5.84 1.51 5.63
CA GLY A 145 -5.01 0.36 5.97
C GLY A 145 -3.54 0.57 5.65
N ASN A 146 -2.96 -0.25 4.78
CA ASN A 146 -1.54 -0.16 4.40
C ASN A 146 -1.27 1.00 3.40
N ILE A 147 -2.31 1.70 2.97
CA ILE A 147 -2.25 2.93 2.16
C ILE A 147 -3.09 4.03 2.80
N GLY A 148 -2.75 5.28 2.51
CA GLY A 148 -3.48 6.42 3.04
C GLY A 148 -3.35 6.55 4.56
N PHE A 149 -4.49 6.57 5.23
CA PHE A 149 -4.59 6.68 6.68
C PHE A 149 -4.78 5.31 7.35
N PRO A 150 -4.38 5.14 8.63
CA PRO A 150 -4.68 3.94 9.40
C PRO A 150 -6.17 3.60 9.34
N ALA A 151 -6.49 2.30 9.23
CA ALA A 151 -7.86 1.85 9.09
C ALA A 151 -8.75 2.28 10.25
N SER A 152 -8.24 2.22 11.48
CA SER A 152 -8.95 2.66 12.68
C SER A 152 -9.24 4.17 12.70
N GLN A 153 -8.39 4.98 12.08
CA GLN A 153 -8.64 6.41 11.95
C GLN A 153 -9.81 6.69 10.99
N VAL A 154 -9.83 6.03 9.84
CA VAL A 154 -10.89 6.20 8.83
C VAL A 154 -12.21 5.63 9.35
N ALA A 155 -12.19 4.47 9.99
CA ALA A 155 -13.38 3.81 10.53
C ALA A 155 -14.13 4.64 11.59
N GLN A 156 -13.43 5.56 12.30
CA GLN A 156 -14.06 6.44 13.30
C GLN A 156 -15.06 7.44 12.69
N THR A 157 -14.86 7.83 11.44
CA THR A 157 -15.68 8.83 10.74
C THR A 157 -16.57 8.21 9.67
N ALA A 158 -16.27 6.99 9.24
CA ALA A 158 -17.06 6.27 8.25
C ALA A 158 -18.47 5.93 8.79
N THR A 159 -19.44 6.00 7.91
CA THR A 159 -20.86 5.71 8.17
C THR A 159 -21.33 4.52 7.34
N ALA A 160 -22.53 4.01 7.61
CA ALA A 160 -23.13 2.93 6.82
C ALA A 160 -23.37 3.28 5.33
N LYS A 161 -23.21 4.54 4.94
CA LYS A 161 -23.30 4.99 3.52
C LYS A 161 -21.98 4.94 2.80
N ASP A 162 -20.88 4.81 3.54
CA ASP A 162 -19.52 4.72 3.02
C ASP A 162 -19.14 3.26 2.80
N THR A 163 -18.02 3.02 2.12
CA THR A 163 -17.41 1.69 2.00
C THR A 163 -15.93 1.81 2.35
N LEU A 164 -15.47 1.09 3.37
CA LEU A 164 -14.03 1.01 3.68
C LEU A 164 -13.35 0.09 2.68
N VAL A 165 -12.46 0.64 1.87
CA VAL A 165 -11.62 -0.09 0.92
C VAL A 165 -10.23 -0.21 1.52
N MET A 166 -9.94 -1.38 2.12
CA MET A 166 -8.78 -1.58 2.97
C MET A 166 -7.67 -2.37 2.27
N GLU A 167 -6.51 -1.74 2.03
CA GLU A 167 -5.31 -2.48 1.66
C GLU A 167 -4.74 -3.19 2.89
N LEU A 168 -4.54 -4.50 2.82
CA LEU A 168 -4.12 -5.34 3.93
C LEU A 168 -2.82 -6.09 3.60
N SER A 169 -1.79 -5.89 4.41
CA SER A 169 -0.55 -6.67 4.36
C SER A 169 -0.72 -8.01 5.08
N SER A 170 0.16 -8.98 4.77
CA SER A 170 0.20 -10.24 5.52
C SER A 170 0.46 -10.03 7.02
N PHE A 171 1.26 -9.04 7.35
CA PHE A 171 1.60 -8.69 8.75
C PHE A 171 0.39 -8.20 9.54
N GLN A 172 -0.51 -7.42 8.91
CA GLN A 172 -1.76 -6.96 9.52
C GLN A 172 -2.73 -8.13 9.72
N LEU A 173 -2.85 -8.99 8.70
CA LEU A 173 -3.76 -10.12 8.71
C LEU A 173 -3.41 -11.21 9.75
N MET A 174 -2.17 -11.29 10.22
CA MET A 174 -1.79 -12.23 11.29
C MET A 174 -2.39 -11.87 12.64
N GLY A 175 -2.80 -10.61 12.86
CA GLY A 175 -3.37 -10.13 14.12
C GLY A 175 -4.86 -9.79 14.03
N ILE A 176 -5.63 -10.52 13.22
CA ILE A 176 -7.09 -10.40 13.15
C ILE A 176 -7.77 -11.55 13.90
N GLU A 177 -8.87 -11.26 14.56
CA GLU A 177 -9.68 -12.25 15.29
C GLU A 177 -11.11 -12.31 14.75
N ALA A 178 -11.86 -11.24 14.84
CA ALA A 178 -13.24 -11.15 14.38
C ALA A 178 -13.37 -10.48 12.99
N PHE A 179 -12.30 -9.93 12.46
CA PHE A 179 -12.30 -9.23 11.17
C PHE A 179 -13.05 -10.00 10.09
N HIS A 180 -14.06 -9.35 9.49
CA HIS A 180 -14.98 -9.96 8.55
C HIS A 180 -15.32 -8.96 7.43
N PRO A 181 -14.66 -9.02 6.28
CA PRO A 181 -15.01 -8.18 5.13
C PRO A 181 -16.20 -8.79 4.37
N GLU A 182 -17.06 -7.96 3.77
CA GLU A 182 -18.11 -8.43 2.85
C GLU A 182 -17.52 -8.96 1.54
N ILE A 183 -16.40 -8.35 1.10
CA ILE A 183 -15.67 -8.76 -0.09
C ILE A 183 -14.18 -8.80 0.26
N ALA A 184 -13.53 -9.94 0.03
CA ALA A 184 -12.08 -10.08 0.09
C ALA A 184 -11.51 -10.24 -1.32
N VAL A 185 -10.40 -9.57 -1.60
CA VAL A 185 -9.67 -9.67 -2.88
C VAL A 185 -8.26 -10.16 -2.63
N ILE A 186 -7.84 -11.23 -3.31
CA ILE A 186 -6.45 -11.66 -3.34
C ILE A 186 -5.93 -11.49 -4.78
N THR A 187 -5.10 -10.47 -4.99
CA THR A 187 -4.61 -10.10 -6.33
C THR A 187 -3.71 -11.16 -6.95
N ASN A 188 -2.73 -11.63 -6.19
CA ASN A 188 -1.83 -12.73 -6.53
C ASN A 188 -1.02 -13.16 -5.30
N LEU A 189 -0.43 -14.35 -5.37
CA LEU A 189 0.43 -14.92 -4.33
C LEU A 189 1.77 -15.32 -4.95
N MET A 190 2.83 -14.60 -4.57
CA MET A 190 4.20 -14.81 -5.02
C MET A 190 5.13 -14.81 -3.81
N PRO A 191 6.20 -15.61 -3.80
CA PRO A 191 7.15 -15.66 -2.69
C PRO A 191 7.73 -14.27 -2.39
N THR A 192 7.50 -13.78 -1.16
CA THR A 192 8.06 -12.52 -0.63
C THR A 192 7.98 -12.54 0.89
N HIS A 193 8.80 -11.75 1.58
CA HIS A 193 8.85 -11.66 3.05
C HIS A 193 9.05 -13.03 3.75
N LEU A 194 9.84 -13.94 3.13
CA LEU A 194 10.10 -15.27 3.67
C LEU A 194 10.92 -15.24 4.95
N ASP A 195 11.73 -14.20 5.14
CA ASP A 195 12.45 -13.89 6.37
C ASP A 195 11.53 -13.70 7.58
N TYR A 196 10.34 -13.12 7.35
CA TYR A 196 9.35 -12.91 8.40
C TYR A 196 8.40 -14.11 8.57
N HIS A 197 7.93 -14.71 7.47
CA HIS A 197 6.92 -15.77 7.50
C HIS A 197 7.51 -17.18 7.58
N GLY A 198 8.83 -17.33 7.50
CA GLY A 198 9.55 -18.59 7.55
C GLY A 198 9.45 -19.43 6.27
N SER A 199 8.32 -19.39 5.56
CA SER A 199 8.11 -20.11 4.29
C SER A 199 7.07 -19.42 3.42
N PHE A 200 6.96 -19.88 2.16
CA PHE A 200 5.90 -19.40 1.26
C PHE A 200 4.51 -19.83 1.75
N GLU A 201 4.39 -21.04 2.26
CA GLU A 201 3.14 -21.57 2.84
C GLU A 201 2.69 -20.72 4.03
N GLY A 202 3.63 -20.33 4.91
CA GLY A 202 3.35 -19.41 6.02
C GLY A 202 2.87 -18.05 5.56
N TYR A 203 3.49 -17.51 4.50
CA TYR A 203 3.07 -16.26 3.89
C TYR A 203 1.67 -16.35 3.26
N VAL A 204 1.38 -17.44 2.53
CA VAL A 204 0.05 -17.73 1.96
C VAL A 204 -0.99 -17.86 3.06
N ALA A 205 -0.71 -18.64 4.10
CA ALA A 205 -1.60 -18.83 5.24
C ALA A 205 -1.94 -17.49 5.91
N ALA A 206 -0.94 -16.62 6.12
CA ALA A 206 -1.15 -15.29 6.71
C ALA A 206 -2.09 -14.42 5.85
N LYS A 207 -1.99 -14.46 4.52
CA LYS A 207 -2.92 -13.72 3.65
C LYS A 207 -4.29 -14.36 3.56
N TRP A 208 -4.36 -15.69 3.60
CA TRP A 208 -5.60 -16.45 3.53
C TRP A 208 -6.49 -16.24 4.75
N THR A 209 -5.93 -15.78 5.89
CA THR A 209 -6.74 -15.44 7.07
C THR A 209 -7.79 -14.36 6.79
N ILE A 210 -7.64 -13.55 5.73
CA ILE A 210 -8.60 -12.49 5.37
C ILE A 210 -10.05 -13.03 5.26
N GLN A 211 -10.23 -14.29 4.87
CA GLN A 211 -11.53 -14.92 4.66
C GLN A 211 -12.02 -15.75 5.85
N LYS A 212 -11.23 -15.90 6.93
CA LYS A 212 -11.50 -16.89 7.98
C LYS A 212 -12.87 -16.79 8.68
N ASN A 213 -13.45 -15.59 8.71
CA ASN A 213 -14.76 -15.34 9.31
C ASN A 213 -15.86 -15.08 8.26
N MET A 214 -15.53 -15.19 6.96
CA MET A 214 -16.50 -15.02 5.88
C MET A 214 -17.47 -16.23 5.79
N THR A 215 -18.65 -15.95 5.28
CA THR A 215 -19.75 -16.91 5.13
C THR A 215 -20.19 -17.01 3.68
N ALA A 216 -21.13 -17.88 3.36
CA ALA A 216 -21.72 -17.99 2.01
C ALA A 216 -22.41 -16.72 1.49
N LYS A 217 -22.62 -15.72 2.35
CA LYS A 217 -23.16 -14.41 1.95
C LYS A 217 -22.10 -13.42 1.47
N ASP A 218 -20.84 -13.72 1.75
CA ASP A 218 -19.69 -12.88 1.46
C ASP A 218 -19.00 -13.38 0.19
N PHE A 219 -18.14 -12.53 -0.41
CA PHE A 219 -17.48 -12.86 -1.67
C PHE A 219 -15.97 -12.84 -1.53
N VAL A 220 -15.29 -13.87 -2.05
CA VAL A 220 -13.83 -13.86 -2.20
C VAL A 220 -13.45 -13.83 -3.69
N VAL A 221 -12.76 -12.76 -4.08
CA VAL A 221 -12.30 -12.51 -5.46
C VAL A 221 -10.88 -13.02 -5.61
N LEU A 222 -10.66 -14.01 -6.48
CA LEU A 222 -9.42 -14.77 -6.61
C LEU A 222 -8.88 -14.79 -8.04
N ASN A 223 -7.55 -14.68 -8.16
CA ASN A 223 -6.84 -14.74 -9.44
C ASN A 223 -6.65 -16.19 -9.93
N PHE A 224 -7.48 -16.65 -10.84
CA PHE A 224 -7.43 -18.00 -11.42
C PHE A 224 -6.36 -18.17 -12.52
N ASN A 225 -5.53 -17.16 -12.78
CA ASN A 225 -4.26 -17.37 -13.48
C ASN A 225 -3.27 -18.20 -12.63
N GLN A 226 -3.55 -18.38 -11.34
CA GLN A 226 -2.71 -19.13 -10.41
C GLN A 226 -3.45 -20.39 -9.91
N ASP A 227 -2.85 -21.57 -10.10
CA ASP A 227 -3.42 -22.84 -9.61
C ASP A 227 -3.59 -22.84 -8.09
N LEU A 228 -2.65 -22.21 -7.36
CA LEU A 228 -2.77 -22.02 -5.92
C LEU A 228 -4.09 -21.32 -5.51
N ALA A 229 -4.53 -20.32 -6.28
CA ALA A 229 -5.79 -19.64 -6.00
C ALA A 229 -7.00 -20.55 -6.25
N LYS A 230 -6.92 -21.46 -7.24
CA LYS A 230 -7.96 -22.50 -7.49
C LYS A 230 -8.03 -23.50 -6.35
N ASP A 231 -6.89 -23.89 -5.77
CA ASP A 231 -6.84 -24.78 -4.60
C ASP A 231 -7.40 -24.12 -3.35
N LEU A 232 -7.08 -22.84 -3.12
CA LEU A 232 -7.60 -22.04 -2.02
C LEU A 232 -9.11 -21.81 -2.12
N ALA A 233 -9.64 -21.68 -3.34
CA ALA A 233 -11.08 -21.54 -3.60
C ALA A 233 -11.92 -22.71 -3.04
N GLN A 234 -11.33 -23.87 -2.85
CA GLN A 234 -11.99 -25.05 -2.29
C GLN A 234 -12.01 -25.08 -0.75
N GLN A 235 -11.33 -24.11 -0.10
CA GLN A 235 -11.10 -24.08 1.34
C GLN A 235 -11.90 -22.96 2.03
N THR A 236 -12.82 -22.31 1.35
CA THR A 236 -13.62 -21.21 1.90
C THR A 236 -15.11 -21.52 1.86
N GLU A 237 -15.84 -20.97 2.85
CA GLU A 237 -17.31 -20.96 2.84
C GLU A 237 -17.88 -19.79 2.04
N ALA A 238 -17.06 -18.75 1.75
CA ALA A 238 -17.48 -17.59 1.00
C ALA A 238 -17.75 -17.94 -0.47
N THR A 239 -18.63 -17.18 -1.11
CA THR A 239 -18.87 -17.30 -2.55
C THR A 239 -17.63 -16.86 -3.34
N VAL A 240 -17.01 -17.78 -4.07
CA VAL A 240 -15.83 -17.50 -4.90
C VAL A 240 -16.25 -16.81 -6.19
N VAL A 241 -15.59 -15.68 -6.47
CA VAL A 241 -15.72 -14.92 -7.73
C VAL A 241 -14.33 -14.87 -8.38
N PRO A 242 -14.05 -15.75 -9.34
CA PRO A 242 -12.74 -15.77 -9.99
C PRO A 242 -12.54 -14.62 -10.95
N PHE A 243 -11.28 -14.23 -11.16
CA PHE A 243 -10.90 -13.44 -12.31
C PHE A 243 -9.71 -14.08 -13.04
N SER A 244 -9.66 -13.92 -14.38
CA SER A 244 -8.60 -14.50 -15.20
C SER A 244 -8.37 -13.70 -16.50
N THR A 245 -7.09 -13.62 -16.91
CA THR A 245 -6.70 -13.16 -18.24
C THR A 245 -6.43 -14.31 -19.19
N GLN A 246 -6.50 -15.57 -18.73
CA GLN A 246 -6.08 -16.75 -19.48
C GLN A 246 -7.26 -17.65 -19.89
N GLU A 247 -8.34 -17.61 -19.13
CA GLU A 247 -9.50 -18.48 -19.34
C GLU A 247 -10.81 -17.79 -18.99
N LYS A 248 -11.89 -18.25 -19.60
CA LYS A 248 -13.25 -17.82 -19.27
C LYS A 248 -13.68 -18.44 -17.96
N VAL A 249 -14.12 -17.58 -17.01
CA VAL A 249 -14.53 -17.99 -15.66
C VAL A 249 -15.92 -17.44 -15.31
N ASP A 250 -16.58 -18.00 -14.29
CA ASP A 250 -17.83 -17.44 -13.75
C ASP A 250 -17.54 -16.25 -12.82
N GLY A 251 -16.95 -15.22 -13.39
CA GLY A 251 -16.48 -14.00 -12.73
C GLY A 251 -16.03 -12.98 -13.75
N ALA A 252 -14.89 -12.32 -13.51
CA ALA A 252 -14.32 -11.37 -14.44
C ALA A 252 -13.25 -12.04 -15.33
N TYR A 253 -13.27 -11.82 -16.65
CA TYR A 253 -12.28 -12.43 -17.54
C TYR A 253 -11.98 -11.58 -18.77
N LEU A 254 -10.82 -11.85 -19.39
CA LEU A 254 -10.39 -11.26 -20.64
C LEU A 254 -10.67 -12.26 -21.78
N GLU A 255 -11.37 -11.83 -22.83
CA GLU A 255 -11.57 -12.60 -24.06
C GLU A 255 -11.52 -11.64 -25.26
N ASP A 256 -10.72 -11.91 -26.26
CA ASP A 256 -10.57 -11.10 -27.49
C ASP A 256 -10.35 -9.60 -27.25
N GLY A 257 -9.55 -9.23 -26.23
CA GLY A 257 -9.25 -7.86 -25.88
C GLY A 257 -10.38 -7.11 -25.16
N VAL A 258 -11.45 -7.80 -24.77
CA VAL A 258 -12.57 -7.25 -24.00
C VAL A 258 -12.61 -7.87 -22.61
N LEU A 259 -12.88 -7.04 -21.60
CA LEU A 259 -13.09 -7.45 -20.22
C LEU A 259 -14.57 -7.73 -19.99
N TYR A 260 -14.86 -8.91 -19.49
CA TYR A 260 -16.21 -9.40 -19.22
C TYR A 260 -16.43 -9.61 -17.73
N PHE A 261 -17.69 -9.57 -17.30
CA PHE A 261 -18.14 -10.10 -16.03
C PHE A 261 -19.34 -11.03 -16.27
N ARG A 262 -19.19 -12.32 -15.96
CA ARG A 262 -20.26 -13.35 -16.13
C ARG A 262 -20.92 -13.31 -17.51
N GLY A 263 -20.15 -13.14 -18.56
CA GLY A 263 -20.62 -13.10 -19.95
C GLY A 263 -21.10 -11.73 -20.43
N GLU A 264 -21.21 -10.73 -19.57
CA GLU A 264 -21.52 -9.34 -19.92
C GLU A 264 -20.23 -8.59 -20.25
N ALA A 265 -20.13 -7.98 -21.44
CA ALA A 265 -19.00 -7.14 -21.81
C ALA A 265 -19.01 -5.83 -21.01
N VAL A 266 -17.88 -5.46 -20.41
CA VAL A 266 -17.75 -4.27 -19.59
C VAL A 266 -16.97 -3.18 -20.30
N MET A 267 -15.73 -3.46 -20.76
CA MET A 267 -14.90 -2.50 -21.47
C MET A 267 -13.81 -3.21 -22.29
N ARG A 268 -13.12 -2.48 -23.17
CA ARG A 268 -11.92 -3.00 -23.83
C ARG A 268 -10.70 -2.85 -22.95
N ALA A 269 -9.79 -3.83 -22.98
CA ALA A 269 -8.56 -3.81 -22.19
C ALA A 269 -7.60 -2.67 -22.57
N ASP A 270 -7.60 -2.26 -23.86
CA ASP A 270 -6.78 -1.16 -24.37
C ASP A 270 -7.30 0.24 -23.95
N GLN A 271 -8.48 0.32 -23.35
CA GLN A 271 -9.06 1.54 -22.81
C GLN A 271 -8.70 1.78 -21.33
N ILE A 272 -8.01 0.85 -20.67
CA ILE A 272 -7.54 1.08 -19.29
C ILE A 272 -6.51 2.21 -19.31
N GLY A 273 -6.70 3.24 -18.49
CA GLY A 273 -5.87 4.45 -18.46
C GLY A 273 -4.41 4.23 -18.07
N VAL A 274 -4.07 3.06 -17.53
CA VAL A 274 -2.69 2.64 -17.20
C VAL A 274 -2.29 1.40 -17.99
N PRO A 275 -1.10 1.39 -18.64
CA PRO A 275 -0.65 0.29 -19.47
C PRO A 275 -0.17 -0.91 -18.62
N GLY A 276 -0.01 -2.06 -19.28
CA GLY A 276 0.63 -3.26 -18.73
C GLY A 276 -0.36 -4.39 -18.41
N SER A 277 0.05 -5.63 -18.69
CA SER A 277 -0.77 -6.82 -18.48
C SER A 277 -1.20 -7.02 -17.01
N HIS A 278 -0.34 -6.65 -16.06
CA HIS A 278 -0.66 -6.68 -14.63
C HIS A 278 -1.80 -5.70 -14.26
N ASN A 279 -1.96 -4.59 -15.01
CA ASN A 279 -3.07 -3.67 -14.78
C ASN A 279 -4.38 -4.18 -15.37
N VAL A 280 -4.33 -5.06 -16.36
CA VAL A 280 -5.52 -5.80 -16.82
C VAL A 280 -6.03 -6.74 -15.71
N GLU A 281 -5.14 -7.44 -15.01
CA GLU A 281 -5.51 -8.26 -13.84
C GLU A 281 -6.11 -7.40 -12.70
N ASN A 282 -5.48 -6.24 -12.38
CA ASN A 282 -5.99 -5.30 -11.39
C ASN A 282 -7.38 -4.76 -11.77
N ALA A 283 -7.59 -4.45 -13.07
CA ALA A 283 -8.89 -4.01 -13.59
C ALA A 283 -9.94 -5.10 -13.51
N LEU A 284 -9.61 -6.37 -13.84
CA LEU A 284 -10.53 -7.50 -13.70
C LEU A 284 -10.98 -7.72 -12.25
N ALA A 285 -10.04 -7.67 -11.30
CA ALA A 285 -10.37 -7.73 -9.88
C ALA A 285 -11.28 -6.57 -9.45
N THR A 286 -11.02 -5.35 -9.96
CA THR A 286 -11.85 -4.16 -9.71
C THR A 286 -13.24 -4.31 -10.32
N ILE A 287 -13.35 -4.79 -11.56
CA ILE A 287 -14.63 -5.07 -12.23
C ILE A 287 -15.44 -6.07 -11.42
N ALA A 288 -14.82 -7.17 -10.94
CA ALA A 288 -15.51 -8.15 -10.12
C ALA A 288 -16.13 -7.49 -8.87
N VAL A 289 -15.36 -6.70 -8.13
CA VAL A 289 -15.84 -5.98 -6.94
C VAL A 289 -16.95 -4.97 -7.30
N ALA A 290 -16.74 -4.17 -8.33
CA ALA A 290 -17.71 -3.16 -8.78
C ALA A 290 -19.07 -3.77 -9.17
N LYS A 291 -19.04 -4.88 -9.91
CA LYS A 291 -20.25 -5.61 -10.31
C LYS A 291 -20.95 -6.27 -9.13
N LEU A 292 -20.21 -6.80 -8.14
CA LEU A 292 -20.78 -7.29 -6.89
C LEU A 292 -21.44 -6.19 -6.07
N ARG A 293 -20.94 -4.95 -6.18
CA ARG A 293 -21.51 -3.75 -5.54
C ARG A 293 -22.60 -3.08 -6.39
N GLY A 294 -22.98 -3.67 -7.52
CA GLY A 294 -24.07 -3.19 -8.38
C GLY A 294 -23.72 -1.96 -9.22
N VAL A 295 -22.43 -1.68 -9.44
CA VAL A 295 -21.99 -0.56 -10.28
C VAL A 295 -22.26 -0.89 -11.76
N ASP A 296 -22.77 0.07 -12.52
CA ASP A 296 -23.03 -0.08 -13.95
C ASP A 296 -21.74 -0.03 -14.78
N ASN A 297 -21.80 -0.58 -15.99
CA ASN A 297 -20.64 -0.69 -16.86
C ASN A 297 -20.11 0.68 -17.33
N GLN A 298 -20.97 1.66 -17.51
CA GLN A 298 -20.56 2.99 -17.96
C GLN A 298 -19.67 3.65 -16.90
N THR A 299 -20.09 3.65 -15.63
CA THR A 299 -19.32 4.17 -14.50
C THR A 299 -17.97 3.46 -14.36
N ILE A 300 -17.95 2.10 -14.50
CA ILE A 300 -16.72 1.32 -14.44
C ILE A 300 -15.78 1.71 -15.59
N GLN A 301 -16.29 1.76 -16.83
CA GLN A 301 -15.49 2.09 -18.02
C GLN A 301 -14.92 3.51 -17.94
N GLU A 302 -15.75 4.50 -17.62
CA GLU A 302 -15.31 5.90 -17.52
C GLU A 302 -14.22 6.07 -16.46
N THR A 303 -14.39 5.45 -15.29
CA THR A 303 -13.43 5.56 -14.20
C THR A 303 -12.11 4.85 -14.51
N LEU A 304 -12.16 3.61 -15.00
CA LEU A 304 -10.94 2.85 -15.31
C LEU A 304 -10.20 3.41 -16.52
N SER A 305 -10.90 4.05 -17.47
CA SER A 305 -10.27 4.73 -18.61
C SER A 305 -9.60 6.04 -18.19
N ALA A 306 -10.16 6.74 -17.22
CA ALA A 306 -9.57 7.97 -16.66
C ALA A 306 -8.48 7.69 -15.60
N PHE A 307 -8.33 6.45 -15.15
CA PHE A 307 -7.40 6.09 -14.08
C PHE A 307 -5.95 6.34 -14.51
N GLY A 308 -5.32 7.38 -13.94
CA GLY A 308 -3.94 7.79 -14.26
C GLY A 308 -2.84 7.08 -13.44
N GLY A 309 -3.19 6.02 -12.70
CA GLY A 309 -2.27 5.33 -11.81
C GLY A 309 -2.37 5.79 -10.34
N VAL A 310 -1.62 5.13 -9.48
CA VAL A 310 -1.58 5.49 -8.06
C VAL A 310 -0.68 6.71 -7.87
N LYS A 311 -1.16 7.70 -7.13
CA LYS A 311 -0.39 8.90 -6.81
C LYS A 311 1.00 8.52 -6.28
N HIS A 312 2.04 9.09 -6.88
CA HIS A 312 3.46 8.82 -6.58
C HIS A 312 3.97 7.40 -6.86
N ARG A 313 3.22 6.57 -7.62
CA ARG A 313 3.68 5.24 -8.03
C ARG A 313 3.51 5.07 -9.54
N LEU A 314 4.58 5.30 -10.31
CA LEU A 314 4.58 5.33 -11.78
C LEU A 314 3.38 6.12 -12.33
N GLN A 315 2.96 7.14 -11.60
CA GLN A 315 1.84 8.00 -11.95
C GLN A 315 2.19 8.80 -13.19
N TYR A 316 1.45 8.60 -14.27
CA TYR A 316 1.49 9.53 -15.41
C TYR A 316 0.94 10.89 -14.96
N VAL A 317 1.71 11.96 -15.22
CA VAL A 317 1.36 13.31 -14.76
C VAL A 317 0.87 14.18 -15.91
N ALA A 318 1.66 14.27 -16.97
CA ALA A 318 1.37 15.10 -18.12
C ALA A 318 2.27 14.76 -19.31
N GLU A 319 1.90 15.27 -20.48
CA GLU A 319 2.78 15.42 -21.64
C GLU A 319 2.90 16.91 -21.96
N ILE A 320 4.12 17.43 -22.02
CA ILE A 320 4.42 18.85 -22.30
C ILE A 320 5.44 18.86 -23.43
N GLU A 321 5.12 19.51 -24.54
CA GLU A 321 5.98 19.59 -25.72
C GLU A 321 6.46 18.22 -26.24
N GLY A 322 5.64 17.18 -26.09
CA GLY A 322 5.97 15.81 -26.48
C GLY A 322 6.82 15.05 -25.46
N VAL A 323 7.14 15.62 -24.29
CA VAL A 323 7.85 15.00 -23.18
C VAL A 323 6.85 14.50 -22.15
N LYS A 324 6.94 13.21 -21.77
CA LYS A 324 6.04 12.58 -20.78
C LYS A 324 6.66 12.62 -19.39
N PHE A 325 5.86 12.99 -18.40
CA PHE A 325 6.28 13.05 -16.99
C PHE A 325 5.63 11.94 -16.18
N TYR A 326 6.47 11.21 -15.42
CA TYR A 326 6.03 10.15 -14.51
C TYR A 326 6.54 10.38 -13.09
N ASN A 327 5.64 10.30 -12.13
CA ASN A 327 5.93 10.43 -10.71
C ASN A 327 5.94 9.07 -10.03
N ASP A 328 7.12 8.63 -9.62
CA ASP A 328 7.33 7.40 -8.88
C ASP A 328 8.10 7.68 -7.57
N SER A 329 7.76 8.78 -6.91
CA SER A 329 8.38 9.21 -5.65
C SER A 329 8.33 8.15 -4.55
N LYS A 330 7.39 7.20 -4.62
CA LYS A 330 7.25 6.07 -3.70
C LYS A 330 8.38 5.04 -3.85
N SER A 331 9.15 5.06 -4.91
CA SER A 331 10.32 4.20 -5.11
C SER A 331 11.49 4.66 -4.24
N THR A 332 11.46 4.25 -2.97
CA THR A 332 12.41 4.65 -1.91
C THR A 332 13.56 3.66 -1.72
N ASN A 333 13.76 2.74 -2.67
CA ASN A 333 14.87 1.79 -2.71
C ASN A 333 15.20 1.36 -4.15
N VAL A 334 16.38 0.75 -4.33
CA VAL A 334 16.90 0.33 -5.63
C VAL A 334 15.94 -0.58 -6.38
N LEU A 335 15.44 -1.65 -5.72
CA LEU A 335 14.54 -2.63 -6.36
C LEU A 335 13.26 -1.99 -6.92
N ALA A 336 12.71 -0.99 -6.24
CA ALA A 336 11.52 -0.29 -6.71
C ALA A 336 11.81 0.50 -8.00
N THR A 337 12.94 1.21 -8.05
CA THR A 337 13.37 1.96 -9.23
C THR A 337 13.72 1.05 -10.40
N GLN A 338 14.37 -0.10 -10.17
CA GLN A 338 14.60 -1.12 -11.18
C GLN A 338 13.30 -1.58 -11.85
N LYS A 339 12.28 -1.88 -11.03
CA LYS A 339 10.93 -2.24 -11.52
C LYS A 339 10.26 -1.10 -12.30
N ALA A 340 10.45 0.14 -11.88
CA ALA A 340 9.92 1.29 -12.61
C ALA A 340 10.57 1.42 -13.98
N LEU A 341 11.89 1.34 -14.05
CA LEU A 341 12.67 1.43 -15.30
C LEU A 341 12.32 0.32 -16.29
N SER A 342 12.02 -0.90 -15.82
CA SER A 342 11.69 -2.03 -16.70
C SER A 342 10.44 -1.80 -17.58
N GLY A 343 9.66 -0.77 -17.30
CA GLY A 343 8.48 -0.39 -18.10
C GLY A 343 8.78 0.57 -19.25
N PHE A 344 10.05 1.02 -19.42
CA PHE A 344 10.41 2.05 -20.38
C PHE A 344 11.60 1.65 -21.26
N ASP A 345 11.74 2.33 -22.38
CA ASP A 345 12.98 2.27 -23.21
C ASP A 345 13.97 3.28 -22.61
N ASN A 346 15.06 2.76 -22.05
CA ASN A 346 16.09 3.56 -21.40
C ASN A 346 16.65 4.69 -22.28
N ALA A 347 16.74 4.49 -23.60
CA ALA A 347 17.25 5.49 -24.52
C ALA A 347 16.46 6.81 -24.51
N HIS A 348 15.22 6.79 -24.03
CA HIS A 348 14.33 7.94 -23.94
C HIS A 348 14.06 8.40 -22.49
N VAL A 349 14.69 7.78 -21.48
CA VAL A 349 14.43 8.12 -20.08
C VAL A 349 15.47 9.08 -19.54
N ILE A 350 15.00 10.16 -18.92
CA ILE A 350 15.75 11.06 -18.04
C ILE A 350 15.30 10.75 -16.61
N LEU A 351 16.18 10.10 -15.85
CA LEU A 351 15.87 9.64 -14.49
C LEU A 351 16.26 10.70 -13.46
N ILE A 352 15.32 11.10 -12.59
CA ILE A 352 15.57 11.89 -11.39
C ILE A 352 15.74 10.92 -10.21
N ALA A 353 16.97 10.87 -9.62
CA ALA A 353 17.31 9.94 -8.55
C ALA A 353 18.14 10.58 -7.44
N GLY A 354 18.06 9.97 -6.24
CA GLY A 354 18.76 10.40 -5.03
C GLY A 354 17.85 10.73 -3.87
N GLY A 355 18.41 11.09 -2.73
CA GLY A 355 17.73 11.33 -1.47
C GLY A 355 18.61 10.99 -0.28
N LEU A 356 18.03 10.52 0.83
CA LEU A 356 18.71 10.20 2.09
C LEU A 356 19.82 9.17 1.91
N ASP A 357 21.04 9.47 2.40
CA ASP A 357 22.14 8.52 2.42
C ASP A 357 22.02 7.54 3.62
N ARG A 358 21.76 6.29 3.33
CA ARG A 358 21.71 5.19 4.32
C ARG A 358 22.95 4.31 4.26
N GLY A 359 24.00 4.74 3.57
CA GLY A 359 25.21 3.96 3.37
C GLY A 359 25.10 2.84 2.32
N ASN A 360 23.99 2.77 1.58
CA ASN A 360 23.82 1.76 0.54
C ASN A 360 24.67 2.09 -0.68
N GLU A 361 25.26 1.08 -1.29
CA GLU A 361 25.83 1.18 -2.63
C GLU A 361 24.73 0.94 -3.68
N PHE A 362 24.92 1.50 -4.88
CA PHE A 362 23.93 1.43 -5.98
C PHE A 362 24.40 0.53 -7.12
N ASP A 363 25.37 -0.36 -6.86
CA ASP A 363 25.93 -1.28 -7.86
C ASP A 363 24.85 -2.18 -8.48
N GLU A 364 23.83 -2.57 -7.70
CA GLU A 364 22.69 -3.35 -8.17
C GLU A 364 21.81 -2.58 -9.18
N LEU A 365 21.86 -1.24 -9.18
CA LEU A 365 21.10 -0.40 -10.11
C LEU A 365 21.80 -0.23 -11.46
N VAL A 366 23.14 -0.44 -11.52
CA VAL A 366 23.95 -0.20 -12.71
C VAL A 366 23.42 -0.87 -13.98
N PRO A 367 23.01 -2.16 -13.98
CA PRO A 367 22.46 -2.79 -15.17
C PRO A 367 21.20 -2.10 -15.71
N ASP A 368 20.31 -1.63 -14.80
CA ASP A 368 19.03 -1.07 -15.15
C ASP A 368 19.10 0.39 -15.63
N ILE A 369 20.11 1.14 -15.17
CA ILE A 369 20.35 2.52 -15.64
C ILE A 369 21.25 2.58 -16.88
N THR A 370 21.90 1.48 -17.26
CA THR A 370 22.71 1.43 -18.49
C THR A 370 21.83 1.75 -19.69
N GLY A 371 22.29 2.69 -20.50
CA GLY A 371 21.57 3.15 -21.69
C GLY A 371 20.54 4.24 -21.45
N LEU A 372 20.37 4.72 -20.21
CA LEU A 372 19.54 5.90 -19.96
C LEU A 372 20.05 7.11 -20.76
N LYS A 373 19.13 7.94 -21.26
CA LYS A 373 19.49 9.18 -21.95
C LYS A 373 20.30 10.10 -21.04
N LYS A 374 19.88 10.28 -19.80
CA LYS A 374 20.57 11.08 -18.78
C LYS A 374 20.00 10.83 -17.37
N MET A 375 20.76 11.24 -16.36
CA MET A 375 20.26 11.31 -14.98
C MET A 375 20.30 12.75 -14.45
N VAL A 376 19.39 13.08 -13.53
CA VAL A 376 19.46 14.28 -12.70
C VAL A 376 19.49 13.83 -11.25
N ILE A 377 20.56 14.17 -10.54
CA ILE A 377 20.89 13.58 -9.24
C ILE A 377 20.82 14.63 -8.15
N LEU A 378 20.21 14.26 -7.00
CA LEU A 378 20.00 15.17 -5.87
C LEU A 378 20.16 14.44 -4.52
N GLY A 379 20.22 15.22 -3.44
CA GLY A 379 20.19 14.73 -2.07
C GLY A 379 21.52 14.22 -1.52
N GLU A 380 21.47 13.75 -0.28
CA GLU A 380 22.66 13.28 0.45
C GLU A 380 23.37 12.10 -0.21
N SER A 381 22.63 11.21 -0.88
CA SER A 381 23.17 10.03 -1.57
C SER A 381 23.80 10.35 -2.93
N ALA A 382 23.82 11.62 -3.37
CA ALA A 382 24.22 12.03 -4.71
C ALA A 382 25.57 11.43 -5.16
N GLU A 383 26.60 11.49 -4.33
CA GLU A 383 27.95 10.98 -4.69
C GLU A 383 27.96 9.45 -4.92
N ARG A 384 27.10 8.70 -4.24
CA ARG A 384 26.96 7.25 -4.46
C ARG A 384 26.19 6.93 -5.74
N VAL A 385 25.13 7.69 -6.01
CA VAL A 385 24.33 7.55 -7.24
C VAL A 385 25.15 7.95 -8.47
N LYS A 386 26.00 9.00 -8.37
CA LYS A 386 26.95 9.39 -9.43
C LYS A 386 27.94 8.28 -9.76
N ARG A 387 28.48 7.59 -8.74
CA ARG A 387 29.35 6.44 -8.97
C ARG A 387 28.69 5.34 -9.79
N ALA A 388 27.40 5.04 -9.50
CA ALA A 388 26.64 4.07 -10.29
C ALA A 388 26.39 4.58 -11.72
N ALA A 389 26.11 5.86 -11.90
CA ALA A 389 25.97 6.49 -13.23
C ALA A 389 27.28 6.42 -14.02
N ASP A 390 28.43 6.70 -13.39
CA ASP A 390 29.75 6.61 -14.00
C ASP A 390 30.05 5.17 -14.44
N GLN A 391 29.75 4.17 -13.60
CA GLN A 391 29.89 2.74 -13.93
C GLN A 391 29.00 2.33 -15.11
N ALA A 392 27.80 2.87 -15.19
CA ALA A 392 26.85 2.62 -16.28
C ALA A 392 27.16 3.43 -17.56
N GLY A 393 28.10 4.37 -17.49
CA GLY A 393 28.43 5.27 -18.61
C GLY A 393 27.33 6.29 -18.92
N VAL A 394 26.51 6.67 -17.93
CA VAL A 394 25.37 7.60 -18.09
C VAL A 394 25.77 8.99 -17.62
N ALA A 395 25.58 9.99 -18.48
CA ALA A 395 25.80 11.38 -18.12
C ALA A 395 24.75 11.90 -17.14
N TYR A 396 25.15 12.81 -16.24
CA TYR A 396 24.23 13.36 -15.22
C TYR A 396 24.42 14.87 -15.00
N LEU A 397 23.40 15.46 -14.35
CA LEU A 397 23.39 16.82 -13.84
C LEU A 397 23.09 16.78 -12.34
N ASP A 398 23.67 17.73 -11.59
CA ASP A 398 23.32 17.95 -10.18
C ASP A 398 22.08 18.85 -10.07
N ALA A 399 21.24 18.56 -9.07
CA ALA A 399 20.09 19.40 -8.72
C ALA A 399 20.03 19.68 -7.21
N ALA A 400 19.49 20.85 -6.85
CA ALA A 400 19.35 21.29 -5.47
C ALA A 400 18.18 20.60 -4.77
N ASP A 401 17.07 20.39 -5.48
CA ASP A 401 15.84 19.78 -5.01
C ASP A 401 15.06 19.17 -6.18
N VAL A 402 13.89 18.61 -5.92
CA VAL A 402 13.05 17.97 -6.96
C VAL A 402 12.50 18.99 -7.95
N ALA A 403 12.22 20.23 -7.53
CA ALA A 403 11.75 21.26 -8.44
C ALA A 403 12.85 21.68 -9.44
N ASP A 404 14.08 21.88 -8.96
CA ASP A 404 15.25 22.13 -9.79
C ASP A 404 15.56 20.96 -10.72
N ALA A 405 15.50 19.71 -10.18
CA ALA A 405 15.70 18.51 -10.95
C ALA A 405 14.69 18.36 -12.09
N THR A 406 13.42 18.63 -11.83
CA THR A 406 12.33 18.55 -12.81
C THR A 406 12.52 19.57 -13.95
N ARG A 407 12.87 20.82 -13.63
CA ARG A 407 13.16 21.85 -14.63
C ARG A 407 14.37 21.49 -15.49
N LYS A 408 15.48 21.08 -14.86
CA LYS A 408 16.69 20.63 -15.58
C LYS A 408 16.43 19.41 -16.46
N ALA A 409 15.64 18.46 -16.00
CA ALA A 409 15.27 17.30 -16.80
C ALA A 409 14.45 17.72 -18.03
N PHE A 410 13.52 18.67 -17.89
CA PHE A 410 12.74 19.19 -19.01
C PHE A 410 13.58 19.98 -20.01
N GLU A 411 14.51 20.85 -19.53
CA GLU A 411 15.40 21.64 -20.38
C GLU A 411 16.29 20.79 -21.32
N ILE A 412 16.61 19.57 -20.92
CA ILE A 412 17.46 18.64 -21.72
C ILE A 412 16.64 17.58 -22.46
N ALA A 413 15.33 17.55 -22.25
CA ALA A 413 14.44 16.58 -22.90
C ALA A 413 14.10 17.00 -24.33
N GLU A 414 13.81 16.01 -25.17
CA GLU A 414 13.34 16.17 -26.54
C GLU A 414 11.96 15.52 -26.70
N PRO A 415 11.15 15.91 -27.68
CA PRO A 415 9.87 15.25 -27.93
C PRO A 415 10.04 13.72 -28.08
N GLY A 416 9.27 12.96 -27.35
CA GLY A 416 9.36 11.50 -27.24
C GLY A 416 10.08 11.00 -25.98
N ASP A 417 10.75 11.89 -25.26
CA ASP A 417 11.42 11.54 -24.00
C ASP A 417 10.46 11.42 -22.82
N ILE A 418 10.98 10.81 -21.75
CA ILE A 418 10.30 10.57 -20.50
C ILE A 418 11.14 11.16 -19.35
N VAL A 419 10.55 12.06 -18.58
CA VAL A 419 11.08 12.50 -17.29
C VAL A 419 10.46 11.65 -16.19
N LEU A 420 11.28 10.83 -15.55
CA LEU A 420 10.87 9.88 -14.52
C LEU A 420 11.46 10.27 -13.16
N LEU A 421 10.62 10.70 -12.21
CA LEU A 421 11.01 10.78 -10.80
C LEU A 421 10.92 9.38 -10.19
N SER A 422 12.03 8.66 -10.06
CA SER A 422 12.12 7.37 -9.34
C SER A 422 13.41 7.32 -8.53
N PRO A 423 13.35 7.85 -7.29
CA PRO A 423 14.52 8.30 -6.56
C PRO A 423 15.49 7.21 -6.07
N ALA A 424 15.08 5.95 -5.99
CA ALA A 424 15.80 4.84 -5.36
C ALA A 424 16.14 5.05 -3.87
N ASN A 425 15.72 6.17 -3.27
CA ASN A 425 16.08 6.61 -1.93
C ASN A 425 14.87 7.15 -1.15
N ALA A 426 14.93 7.04 0.17
CA ALA A 426 14.01 7.75 1.05
C ALA A 426 14.17 9.27 0.88
N SER A 427 13.17 10.05 1.27
CA SER A 427 13.10 11.49 1.05
C SER A 427 13.49 12.34 2.27
N TRP A 428 13.82 11.72 3.38
CA TRP A 428 13.90 12.37 4.70
C TRP A 428 15.10 13.29 4.90
N ASP A 429 15.98 13.38 3.94
CA ASP A 429 17.05 14.37 3.87
C ASP A 429 16.53 15.80 3.53
N MET A 430 15.50 15.87 2.68
CA MET A 430 14.95 17.15 2.19
C MET A 430 13.43 17.30 2.38
N TYR A 431 12.70 16.20 2.60
CA TYR A 431 11.23 16.18 2.66
C TYR A 431 10.74 15.35 3.84
N ALA A 432 9.62 15.72 4.45
CA ALA A 432 9.01 14.99 5.56
C ALA A 432 8.64 13.54 5.20
N ASN A 433 8.28 13.29 3.95
CA ASN A 433 7.94 11.97 3.41
C ASN A 433 8.01 11.98 1.88
N PHE A 434 7.81 10.80 1.26
CA PHE A 434 7.83 10.67 -0.21
C PHE A 434 6.63 11.35 -0.88
N GLU A 435 5.51 11.50 -0.17
CA GLU A 435 4.31 12.19 -0.67
C GLU A 435 4.62 13.67 -0.92
N VAL A 436 5.23 14.35 0.05
CA VAL A 436 5.63 15.77 -0.08
C VAL A 436 6.62 15.93 -1.24
N ARG A 437 7.61 15.06 -1.37
CA ARG A 437 8.55 15.04 -2.50
C ARG A 437 7.83 14.87 -3.84
N GLY A 438 6.88 13.94 -3.90
CA GLY A 438 6.10 13.71 -5.10
C GLY A 438 5.12 14.83 -5.43
N ASP A 439 4.54 15.51 -4.42
CA ASP A 439 3.67 16.67 -4.61
C ASP A 439 4.44 17.88 -5.17
N GLU A 440 5.70 18.08 -4.77
CA GLU A 440 6.54 19.09 -5.37
C GLU A 440 6.82 18.81 -6.84
N PHE A 441 7.09 17.56 -7.22
CA PHE A 441 7.20 17.16 -8.62
C PHE A 441 5.93 17.50 -9.41
N LEU A 442 4.74 17.10 -8.90
CA LEU A 442 3.46 17.41 -9.55
C LEU A 442 3.25 18.91 -9.75
N LYS A 443 3.52 19.69 -8.70
CA LYS A 443 3.41 21.15 -8.74
C LYS A 443 4.36 21.75 -9.79
N THR A 444 5.61 21.31 -9.83
CA THR A 444 6.59 21.80 -10.79
C THR A 444 6.21 21.46 -12.24
N VAL A 445 5.73 20.23 -12.48
CA VAL A 445 5.23 19.84 -13.81
C VAL A 445 4.04 20.72 -14.23
N GLU A 446 3.15 21.08 -13.30
CA GLU A 446 2.03 21.98 -13.62
C GLU A 446 2.51 23.41 -13.95
N GLU A 447 3.56 23.90 -13.26
CA GLU A 447 4.19 25.19 -13.57
C GLU A 447 4.84 25.21 -14.96
N LEU A 448 5.35 24.07 -15.46
CA LEU A 448 5.96 23.95 -16.80
C LEU A 448 4.94 24.01 -17.95
N LYS A 449 3.63 23.86 -17.69
CA LYS A 449 2.57 23.99 -18.70
C LYS A 449 2.28 25.44 -19.08
N ASN A 450 2.71 26.42 -18.24
CA ASN A 450 2.44 27.86 -18.39
C ASN A 450 3.69 28.60 -18.85
#